data_44b4b2dd80d48e24d8bbd9754237ca02
#
_entry.id   44b4b2dd80d48e24d8bbd9754237ca02
#
_cell.length_a   1.000
_cell.length_b   1.000
_cell.length_c   1.000
_cell.angle_alpha   90.00
_cell.angle_beta   90.00
_cell.angle_gamma   90.00
#
_symmetry.space_group_name_H-M   'P 1'
#
loop_
_entity.id
_entity.type
_entity.pdbx_description
1 polymer ?
#
loop_
_entity_poly.entity_id
_entity_poly.type
_entity_poly.pdbx_seq_one_letter_code
_entity_poly.pdbx_strand_id
1 'polypeptide(L)'
;MPIEKPQGVEWKYSQRAVDLLVYVVQQAVGMDFQAYAQRKLFDPLGIRRADYHWGRDRSGNTYGYAHLVMPPDDFAKLGLLITNHGNWQGNRVISAGYLEQASRSTPTNQCYGFLFVVNGPGCTVELPGLPPDAVKMGGMMRQDNFIVPSLGLLVSWTGVTVPGGAVSFPHDVLRGIVAAFRTPLLPDPGPYVQQPDISLADPMISNPDATFGAVGIGPYAYPGCGPFECLGKPLAPPFGDWPPGCFILGCLGPDPATPGIR
;
A
#
# COMPACT_ATOMS: atom_id res chain seq x y z
N MET A 1 -17.20 12.52 4.64
CA MET A 1 -15.89 13.18 4.43
C MET A 1 -16.13 14.41 3.56
N PRO A 2 -15.81 15.62 4.00
CA PRO A 2 -16.00 16.82 3.19
C PRO A 2 -15.04 16.82 2.00
N ILE A 3 -15.49 17.36 0.88
CA ILE A 3 -14.64 17.63 -0.28
C ILE A 3 -13.97 18.97 -0.03
N GLU A 4 -12.66 18.98 0.17
CA GLU A 4 -11.90 20.19 0.50
C GLU A 4 -11.57 21.03 -0.73
N LYS A 5 -11.34 20.40 -1.87
CA LYS A 5 -10.94 21.03 -3.14
C LYS A 5 -11.69 20.41 -4.32
N PRO A 6 -11.85 21.14 -5.42
CA PRO A 6 -12.34 20.54 -6.65
C PRO A 6 -11.41 19.40 -7.12
N GLN A 7 -12.00 18.44 -7.80
CA GLN A 7 -11.28 17.29 -8.37
C GLN A 7 -10.18 17.76 -9.32
N GLY A 8 -8.99 17.14 -9.21
CA GLY A 8 -7.85 17.38 -10.10
C GLY A 8 -7.06 18.66 -9.86
N VAL A 9 -7.38 19.44 -8.81
CA VAL A 9 -6.71 20.72 -8.52
C VAL A 9 -5.47 20.53 -7.66
N GLU A 10 -5.52 19.62 -6.69
CA GLU A 10 -4.46 19.43 -5.72
C GLU A 10 -4.33 17.93 -5.38
N TRP A 11 -3.10 17.43 -5.34
CA TRP A 11 -2.83 16.11 -4.80
C TRP A 11 -2.64 16.20 -3.29
N LYS A 12 -3.29 15.31 -2.55
CA LYS A 12 -3.11 15.18 -1.10
C LYS A 12 -3.11 13.70 -0.73
N TYR A 13 -2.13 13.29 0.07
CA TYR A 13 -2.13 11.96 0.63
C TYR A 13 -3.32 11.78 1.57
N SER A 14 -4.12 10.74 1.38
CA SER A 14 -5.28 10.48 2.25
C SER A 14 -5.62 8.99 2.30
N GLN A 15 -5.48 8.41 3.46
CA GLN A 15 -5.87 7.02 3.73
C GLN A 15 -7.38 6.84 3.60
N ARG A 16 -8.17 7.81 4.07
CA ARG A 16 -9.64 7.77 3.96
C ARG A 16 -10.13 7.81 2.50
N ALA A 17 -9.40 8.46 1.62
CA ALA A 17 -9.75 8.44 0.20
C ALA A 17 -9.58 7.05 -0.40
N VAL A 18 -8.58 6.30 0.04
CA VAL A 18 -8.36 4.91 -0.40
C VAL A 18 -9.44 3.98 0.16
N ASP A 19 -9.87 4.16 1.42
CA ASP A 19 -11.02 3.42 1.98
C ASP A 19 -12.31 3.71 1.20
N LEU A 20 -12.56 4.97 0.85
CA LEU A 20 -13.70 5.34 0.02
C LEU A 20 -13.63 4.67 -1.37
N LEU A 21 -12.44 4.58 -1.95
CA LEU A 21 -12.23 3.88 -3.23
C LEU A 21 -12.62 2.41 -3.13
N VAL A 22 -12.23 1.72 -2.05
CA VAL A 22 -12.64 0.32 -1.81
C VAL A 22 -14.16 0.21 -1.73
N TYR A 23 -14.82 1.10 -1.00
CA TYR A 23 -16.27 1.12 -0.93
C TYR A 23 -16.92 1.31 -2.31
N VAL A 24 -16.40 2.23 -3.12
CA VAL A 24 -16.88 2.44 -4.50
C VAL A 24 -16.72 1.18 -5.35
N VAL A 25 -15.59 0.50 -5.23
CA VAL A 25 -15.36 -0.78 -5.94
C VAL A 25 -16.36 -1.83 -5.47
N GLN A 26 -16.61 -1.97 -4.16
CA GLN A 26 -17.61 -2.92 -3.63
C GLN A 26 -19.00 -2.66 -4.23
N GLN A 27 -19.40 -1.40 -4.31
CA GLN A 27 -20.69 -1.04 -4.94
C GLN A 27 -20.72 -1.39 -6.44
N ALA A 28 -19.63 -1.13 -7.15
CA ALA A 28 -19.54 -1.40 -8.59
C ALA A 28 -19.56 -2.89 -8.93
N VAL A 29 -18.95 -3.73 -8.09
CA VAL A 29 -18.85 -5.19 -8.34
C VAL A 29 -19.93 -6.00 -7.63
N GLY A 30 -20.71 -5.39 -6.75
CA GLY A 30 -21.79 -6.03 -6.01
C GLY A 30 -21.33 -7.10 -5.01
N MET A 31 -20.08 -7.00 -4.51
CA MET A 31 -19.54 -7.95 -3.54
C MET A 31 -18.48 -7.29 -2.63
N ASP A 32 -18.18 -7.96 -1.51
CA ASP A 32 -17.10 -7.58 -0.62
C ASP A 32 -15.76 -7.46 -1.36
N PHE A 33 -14.98 -6.42 -1.03
CA PHE A 33 -13.74 -6.12 -1.74
C PHE A 33 -12.69 -7.23 -1.57
N GLN A 34 -12.53 -7.77 -0.37
CA GLN A 34 -11.60 -8.87 -0.13
C GLN A 34 -12.00 -10.14 -0.90
N ALA A 35 -13.30 -10.44 -0.97
CA ALA A 35 -13.81 -11.57 -1.75
C ALA A 35 -13.58 -11.36 -3.26
N TYR A 36 -13.72 -10.12 -3.73
CA TYR A 36 -13.42 -9.76 -5.12
C TYR A 36 -11.93 -9.89 -5.41
N ALA A 37 -11.07 -9.35 -4.54
CA ALA A 37 -9.62 -9.44 -4.67
C ALA A 37 -9.14 -10.90 -4.61
N GLN A 38 -9.72 -11.72 -3.72
CA GLN A 38 -9.42 -13.15 -3.67
C GLN A 38 -9.63 -13.80 -5.03
N ARG A 39 -10.81 -13.67 -5.57
CA ARG A 39 -11.18 -14.34 -6.83
C ARG A 39 -10.43 -13.79 -8.06
N LYS A 40 -10.16 -12.46 -8.10
CA LYS A 40 -9.65 -11.80 -9.30
C LYS A 40 -8.14 -11.59 -9.31
N LEU A 41 -7.53 -11.57 -8.13
CA LEU A 41 -6.12 -11.30 -7.98
C LEU A 41 -5.39 -12.44 -7.25
N PHE A 42 -5.85 -12.81 -6.06
CA PHE A 42 -5.10 -13.73 -5.21
C PHE A 42 -5.16 -15.18 -5.67
N ASP A 43 -6.34 -15.68 -6.06
CA ASP A 43 -6.48 -17.06 -6.60
C ASP A 43 -5.62 -17.27 -7.84
N PRO A 44 -5.61 -16.39 -8.86
CA PRO A 44 -4.69 -16.49 -9.99
C PRO A 44 -3.21 -16.54 -9.61
N LEU A 45 -2.81 -15.85 -8.54
CA LEU A 45 -1.44 -15.84 -8.03
C LEU A 45 -1.11 -17.02 -7.10
N GLY A 46 -2.09 -17.87 -6.79
CA GLY A 46 -1.93 -18.97 -5.85
C GLY A 46 -1.78 -18.50 -4.40
N ILE A 47 -2.35 -17.34 -4.05
CA ILE A 47 -2.41 -16.82 -2.68
C ILE A 47 -3.72 -17.29 -2.06
N ARG A 48 -3.63 -18.22 -1.11
CA ARG A 48 -4.81 -18.82 -0.50
C ARG A 48 -5.42 -17.88 0.55
N ARG A 49 -6.75 -17.93 0.70
CA ARG A 49 -7.45 -17.11 1.72
C ARG A 49 -6.93 -17.35 3.15
N ALA A 50 -6.45 -18.54 3.45
CA ALA A 50 -5.92 -18.92 4.75
C ALA A 50 -4.50 -18.41 5.03
N ASP A 51 -3.80 -17.88 4.02
CA ASP A 51 -2.39 -17.49 4.14
C ASP A 51 -2.23 -15.99 4.45
N TYR A 52 -3.31 -15.23 4.48
CA TYR A 52 -3.26 -13.80 4.79
C TYR A 52 -4.42 -13.35 5.68
N HIS A 53 -4.19 -12.25 6.39
CA HIS A 53 -5.22 -11.52 7.11
C HIS A 53 -5.37 -10.12 6.48
N TRP A 54 -6.61 -9.69 6.28
CA TRP A 54 -6.92 -8.34 5.85
C TRP A 54 -7.94 -7.72 6.80
N GLY A 55 -7.51 -6.69 7.53
CA GLY A 55 -8.33 -6.03 8.51
C GLY A 55 -9.57 -5.36 7.90
N ARG A 56 -10.58 -5.20 8.74
CA ARG A 56 -11.83 -4.53 8.36
C ARG A 56 -12.05 -3.29 9.20
N ASP A 57 -12.72 -2.31 8.61
CA ASP A 57 -13.22 -1.18 9.35
C ASP A 57 -14.37 -1.60 10.28
N ARG A 58 -14.80 -0.67 11.11
CA ARG A 58 -15.86 -0.91 12.09
C ARG A 58 -17.25 -1.12 11.49
N SER A 59 -17.42 -0.82 10.21
CA SER A 59 -18.64 -1.10 9.44
C SER A 59 -18.55 -2.43 8.69
N GLY A 60 -17.45 -3.17 8.85
CA GLY A 60 -17.22 -4.46 8.22
C GLY A 60 -16.65 -4.39 6.80
N ASN A 61 -16.28 -3.20 6.30
CA ASN A 61 -15.64 -3.07 5.01
C ASN A 61 -14.15 -3.37 5.11
N THR A 62 -13.57 -3.97 4.08
CA THR A 62 -12.13 -4.19 3.97
C THR A 62 -11.38 -2.85 4.01
N TYR A 63 -10.33 -2.73 4.83
CA TYR A 63 -9.47 -1.55 4.80
C TYR A 63 -8.76 -1.44 3.44
N GLY A 64 -8.87 -0.26 2.82
CA GLY A 64 -8.28 -0.02 1.51
C GLY A 64 -6.81 0.39 1.57
N TYR A 65 -6.41 1.08 2.62
CA TYR A 65 -5.09 1.70 2.70
C TYR A 65 -4.05 0.86 3.43
N ALA A 66 -4.46 -0.10 4.26
CA ALA A 66 -3.53 -0.86 5.11
C ALA A 66 -4.13 -2.18 5.60
N HIS A 67 -3.43 -2.80 6.56
CA HIS A 67 -3.87 -3.97 7.32
C HIS A 67 -3.99 -5.27 6.50
N LEU A 68 -3.35 -5.34 5.35
CA LEU A 68 -3.13 -6.59 4.64
C LEU A 68 -1.81 -7.20 5.14
N VAL A 69 -1.92 -8.26 5.92
CA VAL A 69 -0.78 -9.02 6.46
C VAL A 69 -0.70 -10.33 5.71
N MET A 70 0.43 -10.59 5.07
CA MET A 70 0.66 -11.79 4.27
C MET A 70 2.12 -12.24 4.35
N PRO A 71 2.43 -13.50 3.99
CA PRO A 71 3.80 -13.95 3.86
C PRO A 71 4.61 -13.10 2.88
N PRO A 72 5.92 -12.87 3.14
CA PRO A 72 6.77 -12.11 2.23
C PRO A 72 6.77 -12.64 0.79
N ASP A 73 6.73 -13.94 0.61
CA ASP A 73 6.68 -14.56 -0.73
C ASP A 73 5.39 -14.21 -1.48
N ASP A 74 4.26 -14.15 -0.78
CA ASP A 74 2.98 -13.75 -1.38
C ASP A 74 2.97 -12.25 -1.70
N PHE A 75 3.57 -11.43 -0.84
CA PHE A 75 3.78 -10.02 -1.13
C PHE A 75 4.66 -9.81 -2.37
N ALA A 76 5.72 -10.61 -2.52
CA ALA A 76 6.59 -10.58 -3.70
C ALA A 76 5.84 -10.99 -4.98
N LYS A 77 4.87 -11.92 -4.92
CA LYS A 77 4.05 -12.28 -6.10
C LYS A 77 3.30 -11.09 -6.68
N LEU A 78 2.82 -10.17 -5.82
CA LEU A 78 2.18 -8.93 -6.28
C LEU A 78 3.16 -8.05 -7.07
N GLY A 79 4.39 -7.92 -6.58
CA GLY A 79 5.45 -7.21 -7.28
C GLY A 79 5.83 -7.87 -8.60
N LEU A 80 5.98 -9.20 -8.63
CA LEU A 80 6.27 -9.97 -9.85
C LEU A 80 5.18 -9.83 -10.91
N LEU A 81 3.92 -9.80 -10.50
CA LEU A 81 2.81 -9.57 -11.43
C LEU A 81 2.97 -8.23 -12.16
N ILE A 82 3.38 -7.18 -11.45
CA ILE A 82 3.61 -5.85 -12.04
C ILE A 82 4.86 -5.87 -12.90
N THR A 83 5.97 -6.47 -12.44
CA THR A 83 7.20 -6.67 -13.22
C THR A 83 6.91 -7.32 -14.57
N ASN A 84 5.97 -8.27 -14.59
CA ASN A 84 5.54 -8.98 -15.78
C ASN A 84 4.34 -8.31 -16.50
N HIS A 85 4.16 -7.02 -16.32
CA HIS A 85 3.11 -6.23 -16.97
C HIS A 85 1.70 -6.81 -16.81
N GLY A 86 1.41 -7.41 -15.64
CA GLY A 86 0.11 -7.99 -15.32
C GLY A 86 -0.13 -9.41 -15.87
N ASN A 87 0.92 -10.07 -16.35
CA ASN A 87 0.88 -11.45 -16.78
C ASN A 87 1.42 -12.37 -15.67
N TRP A 88 0.73 -13.46 -15.40
CA TRP A 88 1.13 -14.47 -14.44
C TRP A 88 1.01 -15.85 -15.05
N GLN A 89 2.14 -16.55 -15.21
CA GLN A 89 2.19 -17.91 -15.78
C GLN A 89 1.40 -18.04 -17.10
N GLY A 90 1.54 -17.05 -18.00
CA GLY A 90 0.86 -17.03 -19.29
C GLY A 90 -0.56 -16.44 -19.27
N ASN A 91 -1.14 -16.20 -18.10
CA ASN A 91 -2.49 -15.66 -17.96
C ASN A 91 -2.47 -14.16 -17.68
N ARG A 92 -3.34 -13.39 -18.34
CA ARG A 92 -3.52 -11.97 -18.09
C ARG A 92 -4.38 -11.75 -16.85
N VAL A 93 -3.77 -11.34 -15.74
CA VAL A 93 -4.47 -11.02 -14.48
C VAL A 93 -4.84 -9.54 -14.42
N ILE A 94 -3.92 -8.65 -14.81
CA ILE A 94 -4.16 -7.20 -14.88
C ILE A 94 -3.83 -6.73 -16.31
N SER A 95 -4.62 -5.79 -16.82
CA SER A 95 -4.36 -5.16 -18.12
C SER A 95 -3.00 -4.46 -18.12
N ALA A 96 -2.16 -4.71 -19.13
CA ALA A 96 -0.88 -4.03 -19.30
C ALA A 96 -1.06 -2.51 -19.45
N GLY A 97 -2.06 -2.09 -20.24
CA GLY A 97 -2.37 -0.66 -20.42
C GLY A 97 -2.84 0.02 -19.13
N TYR A 98 -3.54 -0.71 -18.24
CA TYR A 98 -3.88 -0.18 -16.92
C TYR A 98 -2.61 0.02 -16.07
N LEU A 99 -1.72 -0.98 -16.01
CA LEU A 99 -0.48 -0.86 -15.24
C LEU A 99 0.41 0.26 -15.80
N GLU A 100 0.51 0.40 -17.11
CA GLU A 100 1.23 1.50 -17.73
C GLU A 100 0.66 2.86 -17.29
N GLN A 101 -0.66 3.01 -17.27
CA GLN A 101 -1.31 4.22 -16.80
C GLN A 101 -1.11 4.43 -15.30
N ALA A 102 -1.24 3.38 -14.49
CA ALA A 102 -1.09 3.42 -13.05
C ALA A 102 0.32 3.77 -12.59
N SER A 103 1.32 3.43 -13.42
CA SER A 103 2.75 3.67 -13.15
C SER A 103 3.25 5.03 -13.68
N ARG A 104 2.37 5.88 -14.20
CA ARG A 104 2.73 7.23 -14.66
C ARG A 104 2.46 8.26 -13.57
N SER A 105 3.28 9.32 -13.60
CA SER A 105 3.06 10.52 -12.78
C SER A 105 1.68 11.12 -13.04
N THR A 106 1.07 11.67 -12.01
CA THR A 106 -0.16 12.45 -12.14
C THR A 106 0.16 13.94 -12.38
N PRO A 107 -0.74 14.70 -13.01
CA PRO A 107 -0.50 16.13 -13.25
C PRO A 107 -0.26 16.94 -11.98
N THR A 108 -0.82 16.49 -10.86
CA THR A 108 -0.74 17.18 -9.55
C THR A 108 0.35 16.63 -8.64
N ASN A 109 0.99 15.49 -8.99
CA ASN A 109 2.14 14.96 -8.28
C ASN A 109 3.02 14.13 -9.24
N GLN A 110 4.22 14.64 -9.52
CA GLN A 110 5.17 14.00 -10.42
C GLN A 110 5.76 12.69 -9.90
N CYS A 111 5.68 12.45 -8.57
CA CYS A 111 6.24 11.29 -7.92
C CYS A 111 5.19 10.23 -7.55
N TYR A 112 3.94 10.40 -7.99
CA TYR A 112 2.86 9.52 -7.59
C TYR A 112 1.91 9.19 -8.75
N GLY A 113 1.72 7.89 -8.97
CA GLY A 113 0.75 7.35 -9.92
C GLY A 113 -0.55 6.92 -9.21
N PHE A 114 -1.17 5.84 -9.69
CA PHE A 114 -2.35 5.28 -9.03
C PHE A 114 -1.91 4.41 -7.84
N LEU A 115 -1.66 5.04 -6.69
CA LEU A 115 -1.16 4.43 -5.46
C LEU A 115 0.28 3.86 -5.55
N PHE A 116 1.00 4.13 -6.63
CA PHE A 116 2.42 3.82 -6.74
C PHE A 116 3.27 5.08 -6.53
N VAL A 117 4.38 4.93 -5.82
CA VAL A 117 5.48 5.89 -5.94
C VAL A 117 6.17 5.62 -7.28
N VAL A 118 6.40 6.66 -8.07
CA VAL A 118 6.93 6.53 -9.43
C VAL A 118 8.25 7.30 -9.59
N ASN A 119 9.14 6.77 -10.44
CA ASN A 119 10.45 7.35 -10.72
C ASN A 119 10.41 8.06 -12.09
N GLY A 120 9.60 9.12 -12.19
CA GLY A 120 9.40 9.87 -13.44
C GLY A 120 10.27 11.12 -13.55
N PRO A 121 10.23 11.81 -14.69
CA PRO A 121 10.93 13.07 -14.89
C PRO A 121 10.53 14.11 -13.85
N GLY A 122 11.52 14.77 -13.25
CA GLY A 122 11.29 15.80 -12.23
C GLY A 122 10.93 15.23 -10.86
N CYS A 123 10.93 13.91 -10.69
CA CYS A 123 10.72 13.27 -9.42
C CYS A 123 12.06 12.91 -8.76
N THR A 124 12.31 13.48 -7.61
CA THR A 124 13.44 13.10 -6.75
C THR A 124 13.03 11.96 -5.83
N VAL A 125 12.60 10.84 -6.40
CA VAL A 125 12.30 9.67 -5.57
C VAL A 125 13.55 9.09 -4.97
N GLU A 126 13.30 8.21 -4.05
CA GLU A 126 14.29 7.48 -3.27
C GLU A 126 15.40 6.83 -4.11
N LEU A 127 15.22 6.69 -5.41
CA LEU A 127 16.14 6.01 -6.33
C LEU A 127 16.39 6.85 -7.60
N PRO A 128 17.07 7.99 -7.47
CA PRO A 128 17.50 8.74 -8.65
C PRO A 128 18.41 7.84 -9.50
N GLY A 129 18.31 7.93 -10.82
CA GLY A 129 19.14 7.16 -11.75
C GLY A 129 18.62 5.75 -12.09
N LEU A 130 17.56 5.25 -11.47
CA LEU A 130 16.85 4.07 -11.97
C LEU A 130 16.10 4.40 -13.27
N PRO A 131 15.79 3.38 -14.10
CA PRO A 131 14.94 3.56 -15.25
C PRO A 131 13.62 4.28 -14.92
N PRO A 132 13.05 5.07 -15.86
CA PRO A 132 11.84 5.84 -15.62
C PRO A 132 10.60 5.01 -15.29
N ASP A 133 10.60 3.72 -15.64
CA ASP A 133 9.54 2.78 -15.35
C ASP A 133 9.65 2.13 -13.96
N ALA A 134 10.65 2.53 -13.18
CA ALA A 134 10.77 2.09 -11.79
C ALA A 134 9.60 2.62 -10.96
N VAL A 135 8.96 1.72 -10.21
CA VAL A 135 7.86 2.04 -9.31
C VAL A 135 8.04 1.33 -7.98
N LYS A 136 7.39 1.85 -6.96
CA LYS A 136 7.39 1.24 -5.62
C LYS A 136 5.97 1.09 -5.09
N MET A 137 5.65 -0.11 -4.62
CA MET A 137 4.56 -0.34 -3.68
C MET A 137 5.15 -0.15 -2.30
N GLY A 138 4.79 0.93 -1.62
CA GLY A 138 5.37 1.28 -0.32
C GLY A 138 4.35 1.13 0.80
N GLY A 139 4.74 0.44 1.88
CA GLY A 139 3.97 0.31 3.10
C GLY A 139 4.66 0.95 4.31
N MET A 140 3.86 1.17 5.37
CA MET A 140 4.37 1.70 6.62
C MET A 140 5.54 0.83 7.13
N MET A 141 6.55 1.48 7.69
CA MET A 141 7.74 0.84 8.27
C MET A 141 8.55 0.00 7.27
N ARG A 142 8.55 0.37 5.99
CA ARG A 142 9.34 -0.27 4.94
C ARG A 142 8.86 -1.69 4.57
N GLN A 143 7.59 -1.82 4.28
CA GLN A 143 7.04 -2.97 3.59
C GLN A 143 6.98 -2.63 2.10
N ASP A 144 8.09 -2.80 1.38
CA ASP A 144 8.28 -2.22 0.05
C ASP A 144 8.50 -3.31 -1.01
N ASN A 145 7.84 -3.18 -2.17
CA ASN A 145 8.23 -3.82 -3.42
C ASN A 145 8.80 -2.75 -4.35
N PHE A 146 10.09 -2.84 -4.64
CA PHE A 146 10.76 -2.03 -5.66
C PHE A 146 10.75 -2.78 -6.98
N ILE A 147 10.16 -2.19 -7.99
CA ILE A 147 9.81 -2.86 -9.24
C ILE A 147 10.39 -2.06 -10.40
N VAL A 148 11.19 -2.70 -11.26
CA VAL A 148 11.74 -2.09 -12.48
C VAL A 148 11.44 -3.03 -13.66
N PRO A 149 10.29 -2.86 -14.33
CA PRO A 149 9.84 -3.80 -15.38
C PRO A 149 10.84 -3.94 -16.53
N SER A 150 11.46 -2.86 -16.99
CA SER A 150 12.46 -2.89 -18.07
C SER A 150 13.70 -3.73 -17.76
N LEU A 151 13.97 -3.97 -16.49
CA LEU A 151 15.08 -4.82 -16.03
C LEU A 151 14.62 -6.21 -15.60
N GLY A 152 13.33 -6.50 -15.60
CA GLY A 152 12.79 -7.69 -14.98
C GLY A 152 13.12 -7.78 -13.48
N LEU A 153 13.34 -6.64 -12.84
CA LEU A 153 13.81 -6.56 -11.45
C LEU A 153 12.65 -6.33 -10.48
N LEU A 154 12.58 -7.21 -9.49
CA LEU A 154 11.81 -6.99 -8.26
C LEU A 154 12.75 -7.13 -7.07
N VAL A 155 12.70 -6.19 -6.14
CA VAL A 155 13.26 -6.32 -4.79
C VAL A 155 12.14 -6.15 -3.79
N SER A 156 11.79 -7.24 -3.12
CA SER A 156 10.80 -7.24 -2.05
C SER A 156 11.51 -7.06 -0.72
N TRP A 157 11.11 -6.05 0.02
CA TRP A 157 11.68 -5.72 1.32
C TRP A 157 10.60 -5.74 2.38
N THR A 158 10.81 -6.52 3.43
CA THR A 158 9.97 -6.52 4.62
C THR A 158 10.84 -6.22 5.83
N GLY A 159 10.43 -5.27 6.64
CA GLY A 159 11.25 -4.89 7.80
C GLY A 159 10.58 -3.81 8.64
N VAL A 160 11.26 -3.45 9.71
CA VAL A 160 10.85 -2.37 10.60
C VAL A 160 11.91 -1.27 10.55
N THR A 161 11.51 -0.07 10.19
CA THR A 161 12.35 1.11 10.35
C THR A 161 12.27 1.58 11.79
N VAL A 162 13.39 1.56 12.49
CA VAL A 162 13.46 2.15 13.83
C VAL A 162 13.44 3.68 13.69
N PRO A 163 12.57 4.41 14.40
CA PRO A 163 12.60 5.86 14.41
C PRO A 163 13.98 6.39 14.74
N GLY A 164 14.53 7.26 13.89
CA GLY A 164 15.90 7.76 14.00
C GLY A 164 17.00 6.83 13.50
N GLY A 165 16.66 5.64 13.02
CA GLY A 165 17.61 4.72 12.38
C GLY A 165 18.03 5.16 10.98
N ALA A 166 19.12 4.60 10.47
CA ALA A 166 19.60 4.86 9.12
C ALA A 166 18.57 4.37 8.09
N VAL A 167 17.80 5.30 7.55
CA VAL A 167 16.76 5.04 6.53
C VAL A 167 17.38 4.65 5.18
N SER A 168 18.69 4.82 5.04
CA SER A 168 19.45 4.55 3.82
C SER A 168 19.68 3.07 3.52
N PHE A 169 19.58 2.19 4.50
CA PHE A 169 19.98 0.79 4.32
C PHE A 169 19.29 0.07 3.12
N PRO A 170 17.96 0.17 2.91
CA PRO A 170 17.33 -0.43 1.73
C PRO A 170 17.87 0.17 0.42
N HIS A 171 18.24 1.44 0.42
CA HIS A 171 18.78 2.13 -0.76
C HIS A 171 20.20 1.70 -1.06
N ASP A 172 21.03 1.49 -0.04
CA ASP A 172 22.39 0.99 -0.23
C ASP A 172 22.38 -0.42 -0.82
N VAL A 173 21.45 -1.28 -0.36
CA VAL A 173 21.26 -2.61 -0.95
C VAL A 173 20.80 -2.50 -2.41
N LEU A 174 19.83 -1.63 -2.71
CA LEU A 174 19.36 -1.40 -4.09
C LEU A 174 20.46 -0.87 -4.99
N ARG A 175 21.28 0.07 -4.52
CA ARG A 175 22.46 0.53 -5.26
C ARG A 175 23.42 -0.60 -5.58
N GLY A 176 23.68 -1.49 -4.60
CA GLY A 176 24.49 -2.69 -4.81
C GLY A 176 23.91 -3.63 -5.85
N ILE A 177 22.59 -3.85 -5.83
CA ILE A 177 21.87 -4.66 -6.83
C ILE A 177 21.98 -4.03 -8.22
N VAL A 178 21.69 -2.72 -8.34
CA VAL A 178 21.80 -1.98 -9.61
C VAL A 178 23.22 -2.02 -10.15
N ALA A 179 24.23 -1.85 -9.31
CA ALA A 179 25.64 -1.93 -9.70
C ALA A 179 26.07 -3.34 -10.14
N ALA A 180 25.33 -4.38 -9.77
CA ALA A 180 25.59 -5.75 -10.21
C ALA A 180 25.12 -6.04 -11.64
N PHE A 181 24.23 -5.22 -12.22
CA PHE A 181 23.80 -5.37 -13.62
C PHE A 181 25.00 -5.15 -14.57
N ARG A 182 25.14 -6.03 -15.53
CA ARG A 182 26.17 -5.97 -16.57
C ARG A 182 25.60 -5.68 -17.95
N THR A 183 24.34 -6.05 -18.16
CA THR A 183 23.63 -5.85 -19.44
C THR A 183 22.17 -5.60 -19.14
N PRO A 184 21.65 -4.36 -19.30
CA PRO A 184 22.43 -3.15 -19.60
C PRO A 184 23.31 -2.72 -18.41
N LEU A 185 24.41 -2.01 -18.69
CA LEU A 185 25.13 -1.30 -17.65
C LEU A 185 24.30 -0.10 -17.21
N LEU A 186 23.94 -0.07 -15.94
CA LEU A 186 23.14 1.02 -15.38
C LEU A 186 24.04 2.08 -14.75
N PRO A 187 23.65 3.37 -14.82
CA PRO A 187 24.34 4.42 -14.09
C PRO A 187 24.20 4.20 -12.59
N ASP A 188 25.17 4.65 -11.81
CA ASP A 188 25.04 4.69 -10.36
C ASP A 188 23.83 5.58 -10.01
N PRO A 189 22.84 5.08 -9.28
CA PRO A 189 21.66 5.87 -8.88
C PRO A 189 22.00 7.00 -7.89
N GLY A 190 23.24 7.10 -7.46
CA GLY A 190 23.69 8.12 -6.52
C GLY A 190 23.35 7.78 -5.06
N PRO A 191 23.71 8.67 -4.13
CA PRO A 191 23.41 8.47 -2.71
C PRO A 191 21.91 8.58 -2.44
N TYR A 192 21.50 7.98 -1.33
CA TYR A 192 20.13 8.16 -0.84
C TYR A 192 19.76 9.63 -0.66
N VAL A 193 18.59 10.00 -1.16
CA VAL A 193 18.01 11.31 -0.92
C VAL A 193 16.80 11.14 -0.03
N GLN A 194 16.86 11.64 1.19
CA GLN A 194 15.74 11.59 2.12
C GLN A 194 14.55 12.37 1.54
N GLN A 195 13.43 11.70 1.39
CA GLN A 195 12.20 12.32 0.96
C GLN A 195 11.35 12.70 2.18
N PRO A 196 10.59 13.80 2.11
CA PRO A 196 9.57 14.08 3.11
C PRO A 196 8.61 12.91 3.24
N ASP A 197 8.24 12.56 4.46
CA ASP A 197 7.18 11.58 4.69
C ASP A 197 5.84 12.21 4.34
N ILE A 198 5.34 11.92 3.15
CA ILE A 198 4.07 12.44 2.65
C ILE A 198 2.87 11.96 3.46
N SER A 199 3.01 10.86 4.20
CA SER A 199 1.95 10.34 5.05
C SER A 199 1.64 11.25 6.22
N LEU A 200 2.60 12.05 6.66
CA LEU A 200 2.40 13.04 7.73
C LEU A 200 1.44 14.18 7.31
N ALA A 201 1.20 14.36 6.01
CA ALA A 201 0.17 15.28 5.53
C ALA A 201 -1.25 14.77 5.78
N ASP A 202 -1.43 13.47 6.07
CA ASP A 202 -2.73 12.91 6.44
C ASP A 202 -3.04 13.24 7.90
N PRO A 203 -4.14 13.97 8.19
CA PRO A 203 -4.53 14.28 9.56
C PRO A 203 -4.72 13.07 10.45
N MET A 204 -5.09 11.92 9.89
CA MET A 204 -5.20 10.68 10.66
C MET A 204 -3.87 10.20 11.25
N ILE A 205 -2.76 10.61 10.68
CA ILE A 205 -1.42 10.24 11.16
C ILE A 205 -0.84 11.36 12.03
N SER A 206 -1.02 12.61 11.62
CA SER A 206 -0.37 13.77 12.24
C SER A 206 -1.20 14.42 13.35
N ASN A 207 -2.51 14.14 13.43
CA ASN A 207 -3.42 14.72 14.41
C ASN A 207 -4.11 13.63 15.25
N PRO A 208 -3.74 13.47 16.53
CA PRO A 208 -4.37 12.49 17.41
C PRO A 208 -5.90 12.63 17.51
N ASP A 209 -6.42 13.86 17.52
CA ASP A 209 -7.87 14.09 17.58
C ASP A 209 -8.60 13.57 16.35
N ALA A 210 -7.98 13.65 15.16
CA ALA A 210 -8.54 13.06 13.95
C ALA A 210 -8.53 11.53 14.01
N THR A 211 -7.49 10.95 14.61
CA THR A 211 -7.40 9.50 14.86
C THR A 211 -8.48 9.05 15.83
N PHE A 212 -8.66 9.75 16.95
CA PHE A 212 -9.75 9.47 17.90
C PHE A 212 -11.13 9.72 17.28
N GLY A 213 -11.26 10.73 16.44
CA GLY A 213 -12.47 11.01 15.69
C GLY A 213 -12.90 9.87 14.77
N ALA A 214 -11.94 9.13 14.21
CA ALA A 214 -12.22 7.96 13.37
C ALA A 214 -12.87 6.81 14.17
N VAL A 215 -12.67 6.76 15.47
CA VAL A 215 -13.30 5.79 16.38
C VAL A 215 -14.48 6.39 17.16
N GLY A 216 -14.98 7.56 16.74
CA GLY A 216 -16.15 8.18 17.32
C GLY A 216 -15.89 8.93 18.63
N ILE A 217 -14.67 9.41 18.86
CA ILE A 217 -14.25 10.09 20.08
C ILE A 217 -13.70 11.49 19.75
N GLY A 218 -14.11 12.50 20.52
CA GLY A 218 -13.56 13.85 20.41
C GLY A 218 -14.17 14.72 19.30
N PRO A 219 -13.57 15.89 19.03
CA PRO A 219 -14.16 16.93 18.18
C PRO A 219 -14.27 16.57 16.70
N TYR A 220 -13.51 15.62 16.24
CA TYR A 220 -13.54 15.13 14.86
C TYR A 220 -14.43 13.90 14.67
N ALA A 221 -15.10 13.43 15.71
CA ALA A 221 -16.09 12.36 15.59
C ALA A 221 -17.24 12.80 14.68
N TYR A 222 -17.71 11.90 13.82
CA TYR A 222 -18.87 12.21 13.00
C TYR A 222 -20.11 12.35 13.89
N PRO A 223 -20.94 13.39 13.71
CA PRO A 223 -22.15 13.57 14.51
C PRO A 223 -23.06 12.33 14.48
N GLY A 224 -23.47 11.87 15.65
CA GLY A 224 -24.28 10.64 15.79
C GLY A 224 -23.47 9.34 15.73
N CYS A 225 -22.15 9.40 15.71
CA CYS A 225 -21.28 8.24 15.79
C CYS A 225 -20.47 8.25 17.06
N GLY A 226 -20.48 7.13 17.77
CA GLY A 226 -19.70 6.84 18.96
C GLY A 226 -18.78 5.63 18.75
N PRO A 227 -18.14 5.17 19.84
CA PRO A 227 -17.25 4.02 19.77
C PRO A 227 -17.91 2.70 19.37
N PHE A 228 -19.20 2.53 19.57
CA PHE A 228 -19.90 1.24 19.37
C PHE A 228 -21.11 1.31 18.44
N GLU A 229 -21.50 2.52 18.05
CA GLU A 229 -22.59 2.69 17.08
C GLU A 229 -22.37 3.94 16.22
N CYS A 230 -22.98 3.96 15.04
CA CYS A 230 -23.02 5.12 14.17
C CYS A 230 -24.39 5.25 13.52
N LEU A 231 -25.06 6.38 13.75
CA LEU A 231 -26.40 6.66 13.24
C LEU A 231 -27.40 5.55 13.59
N GLY A 232 -27.35 5.04 14.82
CA GLY A 232 -28.22 3.98 15.32
C GLY A 232 -27.89 2.57 14.82
N LYS A 233 -26.77 2.40 14.08
CA LYS A 233 -26.30 1.09 13.66
C LYS A 233 -25.11 0.67 14.55
N PRO A 234 -25.15 -0.55 15.10
CA PRO A 234 -24.01 -1.04 15.88
C PRO A 234 -22.77 -1.17 14.99
N LEU A 235 -21.62 -0.83 15.57
CA LEU A 235 -20.32 -1.00 14.94
C LEU A 235 -19.54 -2.10 15.64
N ALA A 236 -18.74 -2.84 14.89
CA ALA A 236 -17.77 -3.75 15.46
C ALA A 236 -16.82 -3.01 16.41
N PRO A 237 -16.33 -3.64 17.48
CA PRO A 237 -15.33 -3.04 18.35
C PRO A 237 -14.14 -2.52 17.54
N PRO A 238 -13.50 -1.41 17.95
CA PRO A 238 -12.24 -1.01 17.34
C PRO A 238 -11.26 -2.18 17.39
N PHE A 239 -10.69 -2.52 16.23
CA PHE A 239 -9.78 -3.68 16.08
C PHE A 239 -10.44 -5.07 16.25
N GLY A 240 -11.75 -5.19 16.14
CA GLY A 240 -12.49 -6.41 16.43
C GLY A 240 -12.18 -7.62 15.56
N ASP A 241 -11.67 -7.42 14.36
CA ASP A 241 -11.36 -8.50 13.41
C ASP A 241 -9.88 -8.91 13.41
N TRP A 242 -9.09 -8.39 14.34
CA TRP A 242 -7.69 -8.73 14.42
C TRP A 242 -7.50 -10.11 15.02
N PRO A 243 -6.66 -10.97 14.43
CA PRO A 243 -6.25 -12.20 15.06
C PRO A 243 -5.61 -11.96 16.43
N PRO A 244 -5.74 -12.90 17.38
CA PRO A 244 -5.08 -12.77 18.69
C PRO A 244 -3.57 -12.48 18.53
N GLY A 245 -3.09 -11.46 19.23
CA GLY A 245 -1.70 -11.02 19.16
C GLY A 245 -1.37 -10.06 18.00
N CYS A 246 -2.34 -9.74 17.16
CA CYS A 246 -2.20 -8.74 16.11
C CYS A 246 -2.80 -7.38 16.54
N PHE A 247 -2.21 -6.30 16.05
CA PHE A 247 -2.67 -4.92 16.26
C PHE A 247 -2.27 -4.05 15.06
N ILE A 248 -2.67 -2.80 15.05
CA ILE A 248 -2.53 -1.87 13.91
C ILE A 248 -1.13 -1.82 13.27
N LEU A 249 -0.08 -2.10 14.05
CA LEU A 249 1.32 -2.05 13.58
C LEU A 249 1.89 -3.43 13.23
N GLY A 250 1.14 -4.51 13.39
CA GLY A 250 1.60 -5.87 13.11
C GLY A 250 1.12 -6.92 14.10
N CYS A 251 1.65 -8.13 13.98
CA CYS A 251 1.33 -9.25 14.88
C CYS A 251 2.50 -9.54 15.82
N LEU A 252 2.22 -9.72 17.10
CA LEU A 252 3.18 -10.19 18.09
C LEU A 252 3.13 -11.71 18.20
N GLY A 253 4.18 -12.37 17.75
CA GLY A 253 4.29 -13.84 17.81
C GLY A 253 3.56 -14.56 16.67
N PRO A 254 3.50 -15.89 16.71
CA PRO A 254 2.80 -16.66 15.69
C PRO A 254 1.31 -16.39 15.75
N ASP A 255 0.75 -16.03 14.60
CA ASP A 255 -0.69 -15.84 14.43
C ASP A 255 -1.37 -17.20 14.27
N PRO A 256 -2.20 -17.65 15.23
CA PRO A 256 -2.89 -18.93 15.11
C PRO A 256 -4.02 -18.91 14.08
N ALA A 257 -4.48 -17.72 13.66
CA ALA A 257 -5.56 -17.57 12.68
C ALA A 257 -5.05 -17.53 11.24
N THR A 258 -3.73 -17.33 11.03
CA THR A 258 -3.08 -17.34 9.71
C THR A 258 -1.97 -18.40 9.70
N PRO A 259 -2.30 -19.68 9.62
CA PRO A 259 -1.29 -20.74 9.52
C PRO A 259 -0.48 -20.53 8.25
N GLY A 260 0.81 -20.30 8.38
CA GLY A 260 1.71 -20.07 7.23
C GLY A 260 2.50 -18.78 7.28
N ILE A 261 2.10 -17.79 8.06
CA ILE A 261 2.96 -16.66 8.42
C ILE A 261 3.95 -17.18 9.48
N ARG A 262 5.05 -17.75 9.05
CA ARG A 262 6.15 -18.23 9.90
C ARG A 262 7.41 -17.46 9.59
#